data_4c70ba9c4f649cb5b2048f040025898e
#
_entry.id   4c70ba9c4f649cb5b2048f040025898e
#
_cell.length_a   1.000
_cell.length_b   1.000
_cell.length_c   1.000
_cell.angle_alpha   90.00
_cell.angle_beta   90.00
_cell.angle_gamma   90.00
#
_symmetry.space_group_name_H-M   'P 1'
#
loop_
_entity.id
_entity.type
_entity.pdbx_description
1 polymer ?
#
loop_
_entity_poly.entity_id
_entity_poly.type
_entity_poly.pdbx_seq_one_letter_code
_entity_poly.pdbx_strand_id
1 'polypeptide(L)'
;MDISVVIPLYNEDESLPELYAWIARVMKSKGFTYEVIFVNDGSTDKSWDVIEQLRAENPQNVKGIKFRRNYGKSPALYCGFHKAEGDVVITMDADLQDSPDEIPELYRMIKEDGYDLVSGYKMNRKQGDPLSKTIPTKLFNATARKVSGIHNLHDFNCGLKAYRKDVVKNIEVYGEMH
;
A
#
# COMPACT_ATOMS: atom_id res chain seq x y z
N MET A 1 -3.27 18.37 0.13
CA MET A 1 -3.75 17.03 0.56
C MET A 1 -2.61 16.34 1.27
N ASP A 2 -2.87 15.81 2.48
CA ASP A 2 -1.79 15.27 3.30
C ASP A 2 -1.36 13.88 2.82
N ILE A 3 -2.32 12.99 2.58
CA ILE A 3 -2.03 11.58 2.34
C ILE A 3 -2.78 11.03 1.11
N SER A 4 -2.07 10.28 0.26
CA SER A 4 -2.66 9.37 -0.73
C SER A 4 -2.37 7.93 -0.32
N VAL A 5 -3.41 7.10 -0.16
CA VAL A 5 -3.27 5.66 0.08
C VAL A 5 -3.50 4.94 -1.24
N VAL A 6 -2.49 4.24 -1.73
CA VAL A 6 -2.53 3.46 -2.99
C VAL A 6 -2.68 1.98 -2.66
N ILE A 7 -3.75 1.36 -3.12
CA ILE A 7 -4.12 -0.02 -2.84
C ILE A 7 -4.25 -0.79 -4.15
N PRO A 8 -3.19 -1.49 -4.60
CA PRO A 8 -3.30 -2.44 -5.69
C PRO A 8 -4.07 -3.68 -5.21
N LEU A 9 -4.98 -4.19 -6.05
CA LEU A 9 -5.80 -5.33 -5.68
C LEU A 9 -6.16 -6.23 -6.86
N TYR A 10 -6.37 -7.51 -6.55
CA TYR A 10 -6.86 -8.51 -7.49
C TYR A 10 -7.72 -9.54 -6.75
N ASN A 11 -9.05 -9.55 -7.02
CA ASN A 11 -10.03 -10.43 -6.38
C ASN A 11 -10.10 -10.28 -4.84
N GLU A 12 -10.46 -9.08 -4.38
CA GLU A 12 -10.49 -8.69 -2.96
C GLU A 12 -11.83 -8.03 -2.56
N ASP A 13 -12.94 -8.40 -3.22
CA ASP A 13 -14.25 -7.74 -3.05
C ASP A 13 -14.76 -7.74 -1.60
N GLU A 14 -14.46 -8.78 -0.81
CA GLU A 14 -14.92 -8.92 0.57
C GLU A 14 -14.18 -7.97 1.54
N SER A 15 -12.91 -7.71 1.31
CA SER A 15 -12.06 -6.93 2.23
C SER A 15 -12.16 -5.42 2.05
N LEU A 16 -12.48 -4.95 0.84
CA LEU A 16 -12.42 -3.52 0.49
C LEU A 16 -13.32 -2.61 1.34
N PRO A 17 -14.59 -2.97 1.66
CA PRO A 17 -15.43 -2.10 2.48
C PRO A 17 -14.88 -1.90 3.89
N GLU A 18 -14.40 -2.98 4.52
CA GLU A 18 -13.81 -2.94 5.86
C GLU A 18 -12.50 -2.14 5.86
N LEU A 19 -11.63 -2.38 4.89
CA LEU A 19 -10.37 -1.66 4.75
C LEU A 19 -10.59 -0.16 4.58
N TYR A 20 -11.51 0.23 3.69
CA TYR A 20 -11.84 1.64 3.50
C TYR A 20 -12.39 2.30 4.78
N ALA A 21 -13.33 1.62 5.46
CA ALA A 21 -13.89 2.13 6.72
C ALA A 21 -12.82 2.31 7.80
N TRP A 22 -11.86 1.39 7.88
CA TRP A 22 -10.75 1.49 8.82
C TRP A 22 -9.83 2.68 8.49
N ILE A 23 -9.41 2.82 7.23
CA ILE A 23 -8.61 3.96 6.77
C ILE A 23 -9.34 5.28 7.07
N ALA A 24 -10.61 5.40 6.67
CA ALA A 24 -11.39 6.61 6.88
C ALA A 24 -11.51 7.01 8.36
N ARG A 25 -11.69 6.03 9.25
CA ARG A 25 -11.71 6.24 10.69
C ARG A 25 -10.38 6.81 11.20
N VAL A 26 -9.26 6.24 10.78
CA VAL A 26 -7.92 6.70 11.18
C VAL A 26 -7.67 8.12 10.68
N MET A 27 -7.94 8.39 9.40
CA MET A 27 -7.75 9.72 8.82
C MET A 27 -8.58 10.78 9.52
N LYS A 28 -9.87 10.49 9.78
CA LYS A 28 -10.77 11.38 10.48
C LYS A 28 -10.30 11.66 11.92
N SER A 29 -9.83 10.64 12.63
CA SER A 29 -9.37 10.78 14.03
C SER A 29 -8.16 11.70 14.17
N LYS A 30 -7.34 11.83 13.13
CA LYS A 30 -6.14 12.65 13.07
C LYS A 30 -6.33 13.97 12.30
N GLY A 31 -7.48 14.17 11.68
CA GLY A 31 -7.79 15.37 10.90
C GLY A 31 -7.01 15.48 9.59
N PHE A 32 -6.55 14.36 9.02
CA PHE A 32 -5.86 14.36 7.74
C PHE A 32 -6.81 14.58 6.56
N THR A 33 -6.36 15.39 5.60
CA THR A 33 -6.94 15.43 4.25
C THR A 33 -6.33 14.29 3.43
N TYR A 34 -7.19 13.44 2.82
CA TYR A 34 -6.72 12.20 2.22
C TYR A 34 -7.51 11.76 0.99
N GLU A 35 -6.92 10.89 0.23
CA GLU A 35 -7.55 10.09 -0.81
C GLU A 35 -7.12 8.62 -0.69
N VAL A 36 -8.00 7.72 -1.14
CA VAL A 36 -7.71 6.30 -1.32
C VAL A 36 -7.86 5.98 -2.80
N ILE A 37 -6.80 5.45 -3.40
CA ILE A 37 -6.71 5.10 -4.81
C ILE A 37 -6.68 3.57 -4.92
N PHE A 38 -7.82 2.98 -5.23
CA PHE A 38 -7.92 1.56 -5.52
C PHE A 38 -7.50 1.30 -6.97
N VAL A 39 -6.51 0.42 -7.16
CA VAL A 39 -6.06 0.01 -8.49
C VAL A 39 -6.42 -1.45 -8.69
N ASN A 40 -7.55 -1.67 -9.38
CA ASN A 40 -8.05 -3.00 -9.71
C ASN A 40 -7.25 -3.58 -10.89
N ASP A 41 -6.43 -4.56 -10.61
CA ASP A 41 -5.55 -5.23 -11.56
C ASP A 41 -6.28 -6.35 -12.34
N GLY A 42 -7.44 -6.00 -12.92
CA GLY A 42 -8.21 -6.89 -13.78
C GLY A 42 -8.93 -8.00 -13.04
N SER A 43 -9.47 -7.73 -11.83
CA SER A 43 -10.27 -8.69 -11.06
C SER A 43 -11.45 -9.25 -11.85
N THR A 44 -11.79 -10.49 -11.54
CA THR A 44 -12.90 -11.24 -12.14
C THR A 44 -14.10 -11.40 -11.20
N ASP A 45 -13.93 -11.00 -9.93
CA ASP A 45 -14.96 -10.94 -8.89
C ASP A 45 -15.72 -9.60 -8.89
N LYS A 46 -16.36 -9.25 -7.79
CA LYS A 46 -17.09 -7.99 -7.62
C LYS A 46 -16.25 -6.82 -7.13
N SER A 47 -14.91 -6.95 -7.08
CA SER A 47 -14.03 -5.89 -6.58
C SER A 47 -14.27 -4.54 -7.25
N TRP A 48 -14.52 -4.54 -8.58
CA TRP A 48 -14.77 -3.28 -9.27
C TRP A 48 -16.11 -2.65 -8.88
N ASP A 49 -17.16 -3.43 -8.75
CA ASP A 49 -18.48 -2.94 -8.34
C ASP A 49 -18.43 -2.33 -6.93
N VAL A 50 -17.67 -2.97 -6.02
CA VAL A 50 -17.42 -2.44 -4.67
C VAL A 50 -16.68 -1.10 -4.72
N ILE A 51 -15.65 -0.98 -5.57
CA ILE A 51 -14.91 0.30 -5.73
C ILE A 51 -15.84 1.40 -6.26
N GLU A 52 -16.68 1.10 -7.25
CA GLU A 52 -17.65 2.07 -7.79
C GLU A 52 -18.65 2.52 -6.72
N GLN A 53 -19.13 1.60 -5.89
CA GLN A 53 -20.00 1.93 -4.76
C GLN A 53 -19.31 2.82 -3.74
N LEU A 54 -18.11 2.45 -3.27
CA LEU A 54 -17.32 3.25 -2.33
C LEU A 54 -17.05 4.66 -2.86
N ARG A 55 -16.76 4.77 -4.17
CA ARG A 55 -16.55 6.06 -4.83
C ARG A 55 -17.85 6.88 -4.90
N ALA A 56 -19.00 6.26 -5.18
CA ALA A 56 -20.28 6.96 -5.21
C ALA A 56 -20.65 7.52 -3.83
N GLU A 57 -20.37 6.77 -2.77
CA GLU A 57 -20.62 7.18 -1.38
C GLU A 57 -19.58 8.23 -0.88
N ASN A 58 -18.34 8.18 -1.39
CA ASN A 58 -17.22 9.01 -0.93
C ASN A 58 -16.45 9.66 -2.10
N PRO A 59 -17.10 10.49 -2.94
CA PRO A 59 -16.53 10.97 -4.20
C PRO A 59 -15.31 11.89 -4.02
N GLN A 60 -15.15 12.49 -2.85
CA GLN A 60 -14.00 13.36 -2.54
C GLN A 60 -12.76 12.59 -2.11
N ASN A 61 -12.94 11.37 -1.58
CA ASN A 61 -11.86 10.60 -0.98
C ASN A 61 -11.51 9.32 -1.74
N VAL A 62 -12.40 8.77 -2.58
CA VAL A 62 -12.17 7.51 -3.27
C VAL A 62 -11.96 7.72 -4.75
N LYS A 63 -10.86 7.18 -5.26
CA LYS A 63 -10.54 7.09 -6.69
C LYS A 63 -10.36 5.62 -7.08
N GLY A 64 -10.82 5.25 -8.27
CA GLY A 64 -10.66 3.89 -8.84
C GLY A 64 -9.92 3.94 -10.16
N ILE A 65 -8.99 2.99 -10.35
CA ILE A 65 -8.34 2.68 -11.63
C ILE A 65 -8.64 1.22 -11.95
N LYS A 66 -9.12 0.93 -13.16
CA LYS A 66 -9.45 -0.43 -13.59
C LYS A 66 -8.57 -0.85 -14.76
N PHE A 67 -7.85 -1.94 -14.59
CA PHE A 67 -7.13 -2.58 -15.69
C PHE A 67 -8.03 -3.55 -16.46
N ARG A 68 -7.78 -3.72 -17.74
CA ARG A 68 -8.53 -4.66 -18.59
C ARG A 68 -8.23 -6.13 -18.29
N ARG A 69 -7.05 -6.41 -17.74
CA ARG A 69 -6.57 -7.74 -17.33
C ARG A 69 -5.52 -7.58 -16.23
N ASN A 70 -5.12 -8.68 -15.61
CA ASN A 70 -4.02 -8.69 -14.66
C ASN A 70 -2.69 -8.39 -15.36
N TYR A 71 -1.99 -7.36 -14.89
CA TYR A 71 -0.66 -6.94 -15.34
C TYR A 71 0.39 -7.06 -14.23
N GLY A 72 -0.05 -7.36 -12.98
CA GLY A 72 0.79 -7.47 -11.81
C GLY A 72 0.84 -6.21 -10.94
N LYS A 73 1.37 -6.38 -9.73
CA LYS A 73 1.39 -5.35 -8.68
C LYS A 73 2.19 -4.11 -9.08
N SER A 74 3.33 -4.27 -9.77
CA SER A 74 4.18 -3.14 -10.15
C SER A 74 3.51 -2.13 -11.09
N PRO A 75 2.86 -2.54 -12.20
CA PRO A 75 2.07 -1.62 -13.03
C PRO A 75 0.92 -0.96 -12.27
N ALA A 76 0.27 -1.69 -11.34
CA ALA A 76 -0.79 -1.14 -10.52
C ALA A 76 -0.27 -0.04 -9.59
N LEU A 77 0.85 -0.27 -8.91
CA LEU A 77 1.51 0.74 -8.08
C LEU A 77 1.94 1.95 -8.91
N TYR A 78 2.55 1.72 -10.07
CA TYR A 78 2.97 2.80 -10.97
C TYR A 78 1.81 3.73 -11.34
N CYS A 79 0.67 3.18 -11.76
CA CYS A 79 -0.53 3.96 -12.06
C CYS A 79 -1.08 4.70 -10.84
N GLY A 80 -1.09 4.04 -9.68
CA GLY A 80 -1.50 4.66 -8.41
C GLY A 80 -0.59 5.81 -8.01
N PHE A 81 0.73 5.66 -8.11
CA PHE A 81 1.72 6.70 -7.82
C PHE A 81 1.56 7.93 -8.73
N HIS A 82 1.33 7.71 -10.03
CA HIS A 82 1.06 8.79 -10.95
C HIS A 82 -0.20 9.58 -10.60
N LYS A 83 -1.23 8.90 -10.12
CA LYS A 83 -2.51 9.51 -9.74
C LYS A 83 -2.49 10.18 -8.38
N ALA A 84 -1.59 9.79 -7.48
CA ALA A 84 -1.49 10.30 -6.11
C ALA A 84 -1.18 11.80 -6.07
N GLU A 85 -1.93 12.54 -5.23
CA GLU A 85 -1.82 13.99 -5.05
C GLU A 85 -1.34 14.39 -3.65
N GLY A 86 -1.37 13.46 -2.68
CA GLY A 86 -0.94 13.68 -1.30
C GLY A 86 0.55 13.94 -1.16
N ASP A 87 0.94 14.70 -0.15
CA ASP A 87 2.35 14.97 0.18
C ASP A 87 3.11 13.72 0.59
N VAL A 88 2.41 12.81 1.27
CA VAL A 88 2.89 11.47 1.61
C VAL A 88 2.04 10.44 0.86
N VAL A 89 2.70 9.52 0.18
CA VAL A 89 2.04 8.42 -0.53
C VAL A 89 2.30 7.14 0.23
N ILE A 90 1.22 6.44 0.61
CA ILE A 90 1.28 5.19 1.37
C ILE A 90 0.76 4.06 0.49
N THR A 91 1.52 2.99 0.37
CA THR A 91 1.04 1.74 -0.24
C THR A 91 0.54 0.79 0.84
N MET A 92 -0.47 0.00 0.53
CA MET A 92 -1.08 -0.97 1.43
C MET A 92 -1.67 -2.12 0.64
N ASP A 93 -1.57 -3.35 1.15
CA ASP A 93 -2.24 -4.50 0.57
C ASP A 93 -3.74 -4.52 0.96
N ALA A 94 -4.59 -5.12 0.12
CA ALA A 94 -6.04 -5.11 0.32
C ALA A 94 -6.55 -6.20 1.28
N ASP A 95 -5.70 -7.13 1.73
CA ASP A 95 -6.01 -8.35 2.45
C ASP A 95 -6.21 -8.19 3.98
N LEU A 96 -6.30 -6.95 4.48
CA LEU A 96 -6.43 -6.60 5.90
C LEU A 96 -5.27 -7.05 6.81
N GLN A 97 -4.14 -7.48 6.25
CA GLN A 97 -2.96 -7.85 7.05
C GLN A 97 -2.13 -6.65 7.50
N ASP A 98 -2.20 -5.56 6.77
CA ASP A 98 -1.57 -4.29 7.13
C ASP A 98 -2.52 -3.44 7.97
N SER A 99 -2.00 -2.76 9.00
CA SER A 99 -2.81 -1.95 9.91
C SER A 99 -2.85 -0.49 9.48
N PRO A 100 -4.00 0.08 9.09
CA PRO A 100 -4.15 1.52 8.88
C PRO A 100 -3.82 2.38 10.10
N ASP A 101 -3.84 1.82 11.31
CA ASP A 101 -3.48 2.56 12.53
C ASP A 101 -2.01 3.00 12.56
N GLU A 102 -1.15 2.40 11.73
CA GLU A 102 0.26 2.81 11.57
C GLU A 102 0.44 4.05 10.67
N ILE A 103 -0.57 4.43 9.90
CA ILE A 103 -0.51 5.55 8.95
C ILE A 103 -0.03 6.86 9.61
N PRO A 104 -0.54 7.27 10.79
CA PRO A 104 -0.10 8.51 11.41
C PRO A 104 1.39 8.54 11.75
N GLU A 105 1.94 7.43 12.20
CA GLU A 105 3.38 7.34 12.52
C GLU A 105 4.23 7.34 11.25
N LEU A 106 3.82 6.61 10.21
CA LEU A 106 4.49 6.66 8.92
C LEU A 106 4.50 8.08 8.32
N TYR A 107 3.37 8.78 8.42
CA TYR A 107 3.26 10.18 7.99
C TYR A 107 4.24 11.07 8.76
N ARG A 108 4.28 10.94 10.09
CA ARG A 108 5.20 11.68 10.95
C ARG A 108 6.66 11.46 10.55
N MET A 109 7.06 10.21 10.33
CA MET A 109 8.42 9.87 9.95
C MET A 109 8.84 10.52 8.61
N ILE A 110 7.95 10.58 7.64
CA ILE A 110 8.22 11.24 6.35
C ILE A 110 8.27 12.76 6.52
N LYS A 111 7.31 13.37 7.24
CA LYS A 111 7.13 14.82 7.29
C LYS A 111 8.02 15.50 8.33
N GLU A 112 8.23 14.87 9.49
CA GLU A 112 8.95 15.47 10.62
C GLU A 112 10.38 14.96 10.72
N ASP A 113 10.59 13.63 10.56
CA ASP A 113 11.93 13.06 10.64
C ASP A 113 12.69 13.13 9.29
N GLY A 114 11.98 13.48 8.18
CA GLY A 114 12.59 13.76 6.89
C GLY A 114 13.01 12.53 6.09
N TYR A 115 12.43 11.35 6.37
CA TYR A 115 12.71 10.15 5.57
C TYR A 115 12.08 10.24 4.18
N ASP A 116 12.76 9.71 3.19
CA ASP A 116 12.27 9.60 1.81
C ASP A 116 11.34 8.40 1.62
N LEU A 117 11.63 7.32 2.34
CA LEU A 117 10.92 6.04 2.33
C LEU A 117 10.92 5.43 3.73
N VAL A 118 9.75 5.00 4.17
CA VAL A 118 9.59 4.19 5.39
C VAL A 118 8.85 2.91 5.01
N SER A 119 9.40 1.76 5.41
CA SER A 119 8.76 0.46 5.22
C SER A 119 8.27 -0.09 6.54
N GLY A 120 7.03 -0.52 6.59
CA GLY A 120 6.49 -1.25 7.73
C GLY A 120 7.26 -2.55 7.99
N TYR A 121 7.19 -3.04 9.21
CA TYR A 121 7.79 -4.30 9.61
C TYR A 121 6.79 -5.15 10.41
N LYS A 122 6.49 -6.35 9.91
CA LYS A 122 5.58 -7.29 10.60
C LYS A 122 6.31 -7.98 11.75
N MET A 123 6.20 -7.44 12.98
CA MET A 123 6.89 -8.00 14.16
C MET A 123 6.37 -9.40 14.57
N ASN A 124 5.11 -9.75 14.27
CA ASN A 124 4.43 -10.94 14.81
C ASN A 124 4.23 -12.10 13.81
N ARG A 125 5.09 -12.26 12.80
CA ARG A 125 5.03 -13.43 11.90
C ARG A 125 5.21 -14.80 12.59
N LYS A 126 5.46 -14.84 13.91
CA LYS A 126 5.75 -16.09 14.63
C LYS A 126 4.53 -16.86 15.14
N GLN A 127 3.32 -16.30 15.13
CA GLN A 127 2.14 -16.92 15.76
C GLN A 127 1.08 -17.45 14.78
N GLY A 128 1.43 -17.94 13.61
CA GLY A 128 0.46 -18.53 12.72
C GLY A 128 0.94 -18.96 11.35
N ASP A 129 2.10 -18.51 10.90
CA ASP A 129 2.61 -18.89 9.58
C ASP A 129 3.31 -20.25 9.61
N PRO A 130 2.97 -21.19 8.69
CA PRO A 130 3.67 -22.44 8.57
C PRO A 130 5.16 -22.23 8.26
N LEU A 131 6.01 -23.08 8.85
CA LEU A 131 7.48 -23.06 8.66
C LEU A 131 7.90 -23.00 7.20
N SER A 132 7.09 -23.56 6.28
CA SER A 132 7.29 -23.53 4.83
C SER A 132 7.31 -22.13 4.21
N LYS A 133 6.65 -21.13 4.84
CA LYS A 133 6.66 -19.74 4.39
C LYS A 133 7.69 -18.87 5.10
N THR A 134 8.03 -19.20 6.35
CA THR A 134 8.93 -18.39 7.18
C THR A 134 10.40 -18.54 6.77
N ILE A 135 10.83 -19.75 6.40
CA ILE A 135 12.22 -20.03 5.99
C ILE A 135 12.56 -19.36 4.65
N PRO A 136 11.74 -19.49 3.57
CA PRO A 136 11.99 -18.81 2.31
C PRO A 136 12.05 -17.29 2.45
N THR A 137 11.17 -16.69 3.26
CA THR A 137 11.14 -15.23 3.49
C THR A 137 12.40 -14.73 4.19
N LYS A 138 12.88 -15.44 5.21
CA LYS A 138 14.15 -15.08 5.89
C LYS A 138 15.35 -15.16 4.97
N LEU A 139 15.41 -16.21 4.15
CA LEU A 139 16.50 -16.38 3.17
C LEU A 139 16.44 -15.29 2.10
N PHE A 140 15.25 -15.00 1.59
CA PHE A 140 15.03 -13.91 0.63
C PHE A 140 15.49 -12.56 1.19
N ASN A 141 15.03 -12.18 2.39
CA ASN A 141 15.40 -10.92 3.01
C ASN A 141 16.91 -10.82 3.31
N ALA A 142 17.54 -11.92 3.70
CA ALA A 142 18.99 -11.97 3.91
C ALA A 142 19.76 -11.78 2.61
N THR A 143 19.32 -12.44 1.53
CA THR A 143 19.93 -12.32 0.20
C THR A 143 19.68 -10.92 -0.38
N ALA A 144 18.46 -10.39 -0.25
CA ALA A 144 18.12 -9.05 -0.73
C ALA A 144 18.96 -7.97 -0.03
N ARG A 145 19.15 -8.05 1.29
CA ARG A 145 20.05 -7.14 2.03
C ARG A 145 21.50 -7.21 1.52
N LYS A 146 22.00 -8.43 1.28
CA LYS A 146 23.37 -8.63 0.81
C LYS A 146 23.59 -8.09 -0.60
N VAL A 147 22.59 -8.27 -1.49
CA VAL A 147 22.70 -7.83 -2.90
C VAL A 147 22.45 -6.33 -3.04
N SER A 148 21.46 -5.78 -2.31
CA SER A 148 21.12 -4.37 -2.39
C SER A 148 22.04 -3.44 -1.59
N GLY A 149 22.81 -3.97 -0.63
CA GLY A 149 23.58 -3.16 0.30
C GLY A 149 22.76 -2.39 1.34
N ILE A 150 21.42 -2.57 1.36
CA ILE A 150 20.51 -1.88 2.27
C ILE A 150 20.36 -2.70 3.55
N HIS A 151 21.03 -2.28 4.62
CA HIS A 151 21.05 -3.03 5.88
C HIS A 151 19.91 -2.66 6.84
N ASN A 152 19.31 -1.49 6.69
CA ASN A 152 18.28 -0.94 7.60
C ASN A 152 16.87 -1.43 7.27
N LEU A 153 16.66 -2.13 6.17
CA LEU A 153 15.36 -2.67 5.79
C LEU A 153 15.24 -4.12 6.27
N HIS A 154 14.25 -4.38 7.14
CA HIS A 154 14.05 -5.69 7.76
C HIS A 154 13.09 -6.60 7.00
N ASP A 155 12.12 -6.04 6.27
CA ASP A 155 11.15 -6.78 5.46
C ASP A 155 10.93 -6.09 4.11
N PHE A 156 11.48 -6.67 3.05
CA PHE A 156 11.35 -6.17 1.68
C PHE A 156 9.94 -6.40 1.11
N ASN A 157 9.20 -7.38 1.65
CA ASN A 157 7.88 -7.80 1.15
C ASN A 157 6.71 -7.18 1.94
N CYS A 158 6.95 -6.21 2.83
CA CYS A 158 5.85 -5.54 3.51
C CYS A 158 5.08 -4.68 2.52
N GLY A 159 3.76 -4.85 2.43
CA GLY A 159 2.87 -4.04 1.58
C GLY A 159 2.76 -2.60 2.06
N LEU A 160 2.84 -2.41 3.38
CA LEU A 160 2.74 -1.11 4.02
C LEU A 160 4.06 -0.35 3.92
N LYS A 161 4.09 0.67 3.07
CA LYS A 161 5.24 1.56 2.87
C LYS A 161 4.74 2.99 2.72
N ALA A 162 5.52 3.95 3.22
CA ALA A 162 5.27 5.37 3.04
C ALA A 162 6.41 6.02 2.27
N TYR A 163 6.06 6.92 1.39
CA TYR A 163 6.99 7.60 0.49
C TYR A 163 6.73 9.10 0.51
N ARG A 164 7.77 9.89 0.37
CA ARG A 164 7.62 11.29 0.02
C ARG A 164 7.12 11.42 -1.43
N LYS A 165 6.22 12.36 -1.70
CA LYS A 165 5.58 12.53 -3.01
C LYS A 165 6.57 12.64 -4.18
N ASP A 166 7.61 13.44 -4.02
CA ASP A 166 8.61 13.64 -5.06
C ASP A 166 9.38 12.36 -5.39
N VAL A 167 9.58 11.48 -4.41
CA VAL A 167 10.18 10.16 -4.66
C VAL A 167 9.31 9.35 -5.61
N VAL A 168 8.02 9.15 -5.30
CA VAL A 168 7.12 8.34 -6.16
C VAL A 168 6.86 8.96 -7.52
N LYS A 169 6.96 10.29 -7.65
CA LYS A 169 6.80 10.96 -8.95
C LYS A 169 8.00 10.79 -9.88
N ASN A 170 9.16 10.43 -9.33
CA ASN A 170 10.40 10.23 -10.08
C ASN A 170 10.83 8.75 -10.17
N ILE A 171 10.08 7.83 -9.54
CA ILE A 171 10.36 6.39 -9.63
C ILE A 171 9.66 5.79 -10.85
N GLU A 172 10.41 4.98 -11.59
CA GLU A 172 9.85 4.03 -12.54
C GLU A 172 9.83 2.63 -11.92
N VAL A 173 8.65 2.01 -11.85
CA VAL A 173 8.48 0.67 -11.24
C VAL A 173 8.37 -0.36 -12.37
N TYR A 174 9.34 -1.25 -12.46
CA TYR A 174 9.42 -2.27 -13.50
C TYR A 174 9.26 -3.69 -12.95
N GLY A 175 8.50 -4.51 -13.65
CA GLY A 175 8.37 -5.94 -13.36
C GLY A 175 7.94 -6.21 -11.91
N GLU A 176 8.63 -7.14 -11.25
CA GLU A 176 8.38 -7.53 -9.85
C GLU A 176 9.15 -6.66 -8.83
N MET A 177 9.68 -5.51 -9.24
CA MET A 177 10.47 -4.60 -8.40
C MET A 177 9.57 -3.62 -7.64
N HIS A 178 8.83 -4.12 -6.65
CA HIS A 178 7.92 -3.32 -5.80
C HIS A 178 8.19 -3.49 -4.31
#